data_49021260a5532aff19664ba52eef8261
#
_entry.id   49021260a5532aff19664ba52eef8261
#
_cell.length_a   1.000
_cell.length_b   1.000
_cell.length_c   1.000
_cell.angle_alpha   90.00
_cell.angle_beta   90.00
_cell.angle_gamma   90.00
#
_symmetry.space_group_name_H-M   'P 1'
#
loop_
_entity.id
_entity.type
_entity.pdbx_description
1 polymer ?
#
loop_
_entity_poly.entity_id
_entity_poly.type
_entity_poly.pdbx_seq_one_letter_code
_entity_poly.pdbx_strand_id
1 'polypeptide(L)'
;MTSPFTICTNNLTYQFPDRSTGLSSITLSLPARSRTLLIGANGAGKTTLLRLLAGKRLAPRGSILIGGVDPFSEGLEGVTYLGLEWVLNAIVRTDIGVDELLRSVGGDVFPERRDELVGVLDIDTAWRMHAVSDGERRRVQLAMGLIRPWRVLLLDEITVDLDVWSRSQFLGFLKRETEARECTVVYATHILDNLSGWPTHLVHMHLGMVKEWGLAEGMLKGLEEEESNKGWEGERGNSRLGRLVLGWLKEDLQERGPRSQHERGPEGWTYSVTGIGGYGFEPKGPPASG
;
A
#
# COMPACT_ATOMS: atom_id res chain seq x y z
N MET A 1 15.59 -7.45 -23.55
CA MET A 1 14.97 -6.13 -23.38
C MET A 1 14.00 -6.27 -22.21
N THR A 2 14.26 -5.62 -21.08
CA THR A 2 13.32 -5.60 -19.93
C THR A 2 12.08 -4.80 -20.37
N SER A 3 10.88 -5.35 -20.07
CA SER A 3 9.62 -4.62 -20.33
C SER A 3 9.66 -3.27 -19.60
N PRO A 4 9.16 -2.19 -20.23
CA PRO A 4 9.39 -0.82 -19.74
C PRO A 4 8.75 -0.48 -18.39
N PHE A 5 8.06 -1.41 -17.70
CA PHE A 5 7.39 -1.15 -16.42
C PHE A 5 7.55 -2.27 -15.39
N THR A 6 8.69 -2.97 -15.48
CA THR A 6 9.15 -3.87 -14.40
C THR A 6 9.63 -3.03 -13.22
N ILE A 7 9.31 -3.47 -12.01
CA ILE A 7 9.87 -2.90 -10.77
C ILE A 7 10.97 -3.84 -10.29
N CYS A 8 12.20 -3.36 -10.26
CA CYS A 8 13.34 -4.12 -9.76
C CYS A 8 13.96 -3.42 -8.57
N THR A 9 14.20 -4.16 -7.50
CA THR A 9 15.07 -3.72 -6.40
C THR A 9 16.24 -4.69 -6.27
N ASN A 10 17.42 -4.15 -6.00
CA ASN A 10 18.63 -4.94 -5.84
C ASN A 10 19.33 -4.58 -4.53
N ASN A 11 19.30 -5.49 -3.59
CA ASN A 11 19.90 -5.35 -2.25
C ASN A 11 19.54 -4.00 -1.58
N LEU A 12 18.29 -3.55 -1.78
CA LEU A 12 17.82 -2.27 -1.27
C LEU A 12 17.82 -2.29 0.26
N THR A 13 18.65 -1.45 0.84
CA THR A 13 18.70 -1.21 2.28
C THR A 13 18.41 0.26 2.54
N TYR A 14 17.54 0.55 3.52
CA TYR A 14 17.15 1.90 3.88
C TYR A 14 17.20 2.07 5.39
N GLN A 15 17.86 3.15 5.82
CA GLN A 15 17.90 3.59 7.21
C GLN A 15 17.19 4.92 7.36
N PHE A 16 16.44 5.07 8.44
CA PHE A 16 15.86 6.35 8.83
C PHE A 16 16.93 7.32 9.34
N PRO A 17 16.62 8.64 9.45
CA PRO A 17 17.56 9.64 9.97
C PRO A 17 18.08 9.34 11.38
N ASP A 18 17.29 8.65 12.21
CA ASP A 18 17.65 8.19 13.56
C ASP A 18 18.53 6.92 13.54
N ARG A 19 18.97 6.49 12.35
CA ARG A 19 19.75 5.27 12.08
C ARG A 19 19.03 3.95 12.33
N SER A 20 17.75 3.95 12.66
CA SER A 20 16.98 2.72 12.69
C SER A 20 16.85 2.14 11.28
N THR A 21 16.87 0.80 11.17
CA THR A 21 16.75 0.12 9.89
C THR A 21 15.28 0.04 9.49
N GLY A 22 14.94 0.65 8.36
CA GLY A 22 13.60 0.57 7.78
C GLY A 22 13.43 -0.60 6.82
N LEU A 23 14.45 -0.85 5.96
CA LEU A 23 14.49 -1.99 5.04
C LEU A 23 15.90 -2.58 5.02
N SER A 24 15.98 -3.89 4.82
CA SER A 24 17.25 -4.62 4.76
C SER A 24 17.28 -5.58 3.58
N SER A 25 18.21 -5.33 2.67
CA SER A 25 18.56 -6.24 1.56
C SER A 25 17.38 -6.70 0.69
N ILE A 26 16.42 -5.80 0.40
CA ILE A 26 15.26 -6.12 -0.44
C ILE A 26 15.68 -6.34 -1.88
N THR A 27 15.47 -7.56 -2.39
CA THR A 27 15.66 -7.91 -3.80
C THR A 27 14.34 -8.45 -4.36
N LEU A 28 13.72 -7.71 -5.29
CA LEU A 28 12.46 -8.03 -5.93
C LEU A 28 12.55 -7.77 -7.43
N SER A 29 11.79 -8.56 -8.20
CA SER A 29 11.61 -8.34 -9.63
C SER A 29 10.14 -8.57 -9.98
N LEU A 30 9.35 -7.50 -10.03
CA LEU A 30 7.93 -7.54 -10.34
C LEU A 30 7.73 -7.23 -11.83
N PRO A 31 7.12 -8.12 -12.61
CA PRO A 31 6.94 -7.91 -14.05
C PRO A 31 5.89 -6.83 -14.33
N ALA A 32 5.94 -6.28 -15.56
CA ALA A 32 4.87 -5.46 -16.07
C ALA A 32 3.53 -6.23 -16.07
N ARG A 33 2.42 -5.50 -16.03
CA ARG A 33 1.04 -6.04 -15.96
C ARG A 33 0.75 -6.85 -14.69
N SER A 34 1.64 -6.79 -13.67
CA SER A 34 1.41 -7.47 -12.41
C SER A 34 0.49 -6.68 -11.49
N ARG A 35 -0.29 -7.41 -10.70
CA ARG A 35 -1.03 -6.93 -9.53
C ARG A 35 -0.42 -7.63 -8.32
N THR A 36 0.46 -6.92 -7.64
CA THR A 36 1.22 -7.45 -6.50
C THR A 36 0.57 -7.03 -5.20
N LEU A 37 0.23 -7.98 -4.34
CA LEU A 37 -0.10 -7.70 -2.95
C LEU A 37 1.15 -7.71 -2.08
N LEU A 38 1.35 -6.63 -1.36
CA LEU A 38 2.41 -6.46 -0.39
C LEU A 38 1.83 -6.69 1.02
N ILE A 39 2.17 -7.80 1.63
CA ILE A 39 1.59 -8.30 2.87
C ILE A 39 2.64 -8.32 3.97
N GLY A 40 2.23 -8.10 5.20
CA GLY A 40 3.06 -8.15 6.40
C GLY A 40 2.44 -7.37 7.54
N ALA A 41 2.90 -7.63 8.75
CA ALA A 41 2.44 -6.96 9.95
C ALA A 41 2.67 -5.43 9.90
N ASN A 42 2.00 -4.68 10.80
CA ASN A 42 2.29 -3.26 10.98
C ASN A 42 3.75 -3.08 11.43
N GLY A 43 4.47 -2.19 10.74
CA GLY A 43 5.91 -2.01 10.94
C GLY A 43 6.82 -2.92 10.10
N ALA A 44 6.27 -3.81 9.25
CA ALA A 44 7.07 -4.68 8.38
C ALA A 44 7.85 -3.96 7.27
N GLY A 45 7.63 -2.64 7.06
CA GLY A 45 8.35 -1.85 6.05
C GLY A 45 7.57 -1.57 4.77
N LYS A 46 6.30 -2.01 4.65
CA LYS A 46 5.47 -1.85 3.43
C LYS A 46 5.40 -0.41 2.93
N THR A 47 4.96 0.52 3.78
CA THR A 47 4.88 1.96 3.46
C THR A 47 6.24 2.53 3.09
N THR A 48 7.31 2.10 3.76
CA THR A 48 8.68 2.55 3.47
C THR A 48 9.09 2.12 2.07
N LEU A 49 8.86 0.85 1.71
CA LEU A 49 9.14 0.33 0.38
C LEU A 49 8.34 1.09 -0.70
N LEU A 50 7.03 1.26 -0.51
CA LEU A 50 6.19 1.98 -1.48
C LEU A 50 6.64 3.43 -1.68
N ARG A 51 7.03 4.14 -0.61
CA ARG A 51 7.53 5.53 -0.71
C ARG A 51 8.88 5.62 -1.41
N LEU A 52 9.74 4.64 -1.24
CA LEU A 52 11.01 4.55 -1.97
C LEU A 52 10.77 4.28 -3.46
N LEU A 53 9.90 3.33 -3.81
CA LEU A 53 9.48 3.07 -5.19
C LEU A 53 8.84 4.30 -5.85
N ALA A 54 8.11 5.11 -5.07
CA ALA A 54 7.49 6.35 -5.54
C ALA A 54 8.46 7.54 -5.67
N GLY A 55 9.75 7.37 -5.34
CA GLY A 55 10.70 8.48 -5.31
C GLY A 55 10.44 9.51 -4.21
N LYS A 56 9.54 9.21 -3.24
CA LYS A 56 9.22 10.12 -2.11
C LYS A 56 10.22 10.08 -0.97
N ARG A 57 11.14 9.12 -0.99
CA ARG A 57 12.27 8.98 -0.07
C ARG A 57 13.51 8.58 -0.85
N LEU A 58 14.65 9.15 -0.53
CA LEU A 58 15.90 8.85 -1.20
C LEU A 58 16.38 7.44 -0.85
N ALA A 59 16.82 6.69 -1.85
CA ALA A 59 17.48 5.40 -1.74
C ALA A 59 18.91 5.46 -2.31
N PRO A 60 19.76 4.48 -2.01
CA PRO A 60 21.04 4.34 -2.70
C PRO A 60 20.82 4.25 -4.22
N ARG A 61 21.62 4.96 -5.00
CA ARG A 61 21.50 4.98 -6.47
C ARG A 61 21.58 3.58 -7.06
N GLY A 62 20.68 3.31 -8.01
CA GLY A 62 20.63 2.01 -8.71
C GLY A 62 20.09 0.84 -7.89
N SER A 63 19.72 1.05 -6.62
CA SER A 63 19.07 0.02 -5.81
C SER A 63 17.59 -0.19 -6.16
N ILE A 64 16.99 0.76 -6.88
CA ILE A 64 15.61 0.69 -7.39
C ILE A 64 15.63 1.09 -8.86
N LEU A 65 14.97 0.29 -9.70
CA LEU A 65 14.75 0.60 -11.11
C LEU A 65 13.29 0.32 -11.46
N ILE A 66 12.64 1.30 -12.07
CA ILE A 66 11.30 1.18 -12.64
C ILE A 66 11.42 1.34 -14.15
N GLY A 67 11.16 0.25 -14.89
CA GLY A 67 11.41 0.23 -16.34
C GLY A 67 12.88 0.48 -16.70
N GLY A 68 13.82 0.17 -15.82
CA GLY A 68 15.24 0.45 -16.01
C GLY A 68 15.67 1.86 -15.61
N VAL A 69 14.75 2.72 -15.13
CA VAL A 69 15.01 4.11 -14.71
C VAL A 69 14.98 4.19 -13.18
N ASP A 70 15.96 4.87 -12.60
CA ASP A 70 15.99 5.16 -11.17
C ASP A 70 14.88 6.18 -10.83
N PRO A 71 14.01 5.93 -9.82
CA PRO A 71 12.90 6.81 -9.46
C PRO A 71 13.33 8.23 -9.03
N PHE A 72 14.60 8.43 -8.76
CA PHE A 72 15.17 9.75 -8.40
C PHE A 72 15.85 10.44 -9.57
N SER A 73 15.86 9.84 -10.77
CA SER A 73 16.40 10.46 -11.97
C SER A 73 15.31 11.25 -12.72
N GLU A 74 15.72 12.24 -13.47
CA GLU A 74 14.84 12.94 -14.42
C GLU A 74 14.31 11.95 -15.47
N GLY A 75 13.02 12.04 -15.80
CA GLY A 75 12.40 11.23 -16.84
C GLY A 75 11.60 10.02 -16.39
N LEU A 76 11.47 9.75 -15.08
CA LEU A 76 10.52 8.75 -14.59
C LEU A 76 9.11 9.38 -14.57
N GLU A 77 8.31 9.03 -15.56
CA GLU A 77 6.90 9.45 -15.64
C GLU A 77 5.95 8.27 -15.39
N GLY A 78 4.72 8.59 -14.97
CA GLY A 78 3.65 7.61 -14.85
C GLY A 78 3.70 6.75 -13.58
N VAL A 79 4.46 7.14 -12.56
CA VAL A 79 4.39 6.52 -11.22
C VAL A 79 3.43 7.32 -10.36
N THR A 80 2.38 6.66 -9.88
CA THR A 80 1.38 7.25 -8.99
C THR A 80 1.41 6.53 -7.65
N TYR A 81 1.53 7.29 -6.56
CA TYR A 81 1.43 6.79 -5.19
C TYR A 81 0.19 7.39 -4.51
N LEU A 82 -0.64 6.52 -3.97
CA LEU A 82 -1.82 6.89 -3.18
C LEU A 82 -1.71 6.27 -1.79
N GLY A 83 -1.70 7.11 -0.77
CA GLY A 83 -1.61 6.73 0.63
C GLY A 83 -2.58 7.51 1.51
N LEU A 84 -2.57 7.22 2.80
CA LEU A 84 -3.52 7.82 3.76
C LEU A 84 -3.30 9.32 3.98
N GLU A 85 -2.13 9.86 3.67
CA GLU A 85 -1.72 11.23 4.01
C GLU A 85 -2.60 12.31 3.38
N TRP A 86 -3.16 12.05 2.21
CA TRP A 86 -3.95 13.05 1.47
C TRP A 86 -5.20 13.50 2.24
N VAL A 87 -5.90 12.59 2.92
CA VAL A 87 -7.12 12.90 3.69
C VAL A 87 -6.83 13.80 4.89
N LEU A 88 -5.59 13.80 5.35
CA LEU A 88 -5.12 14.65 6.44
C LEU A 88 -4.80 16.09 6.00
N ASN A 89 -4.76 16.35 4.68
CA ASN A 89 -4.52 17.69 4.16
C ASN A 89 -5.72 18.61 4.47
N ALA A 90 -5.46 19.70 5.17
CA ALA A 90 -6.49 20.68 5.54
C ALA A 90 -7.24 21.25 4.32
N ILE A 91 -6.58 21.38 3.16
CA ILE A 91 -7.16 21.93 1.94
C ILE A 91 -8.35 21.08 1.46
N VAL A 92 -8.27 19.76 1.56
CA VAL A 92 -9.36 18.86 1.14
C VAL A 92 -10.55 18.83 2.10
N ARG A 93 -10.49 19.62 3.18
CA ARG A 93 -11.58 19.83 4.13
C ARG A 93 -12.23 21.21 3.99
N THR A 94 -11.76 22.02 3.04
CA THR A 94 -12.34 23.33 2.74
C THR A 94 -13.54 23.20 1.81
N ASP A 95 -14.22 24.34 1.58
CA ASP A 95 -15.39 24.39 0.70
C ASP A 95 -15.00 24.41 -0.79
N ILE A 96 -14.51 23.26 -1.28
CA ILE A 96 -14.14 23.05 -2.68
C ILE A 96 -15.10 22.03 -3.30
N GLY A 97 -15.55 22.29 -4.53
CA GLY A 97 -16.38 21.38 -5.32
C GLY A 97 -15.58 20.16 -5.82
N VAL A 98 -16.19 18.99 -5.79
CA VAL A 98 -15.57 17.76 -6.31
C VAL A 98 -15.30 17.87 -7.81
N ASP A 99 -16.23 18.43 -8.60
CA ASP A 99 -16.02 18.67 -10.03
C ASP A 99 -14.82 19.60 -10.28
N GLU A 100 -14.65 20.65 -9.49
CA GLU A 100 -13.50 21.55 -9.55
C GLU A 100 -12.18 20.83 -9.27
N LEU A 101 -12.16 19.96 -8.25
CA LEU A 101 -10.98 19.14 -7.94
C LEU A 101 -10.65 18.15 -9.07
N LEU A 102 -11.63 17.46 -9.63
CA LEU A 102 -11.41 16.53 -10.73
C LEU A 102 -10.88 17.23 -11.98
N ARG A 103 -11.36 18.43 -12.30
CA ARG A 103 -10.83 19.27 -13.39
C ARG A 103 -9.40 19.70 -13.12
N SER A 104 -9.07 20.10 -11.91
CA SER A 104 -7.72 20.58 -11.54
C SER A 104 -6.61 19.54 -11.79
N VAL A 105 -6.95 18.25 -11.74
CA VAL A 105 -6.00 17.13 -11.98
C VAL A 105 -6.05 16.62 -13.42
N GLY A 106 -6.81 17.25 -14.31
CA GLY A 106 -6.88 16.91 -15.74
C GLY A 106 -8.18 16.21 -16.17
N GLY A 107 -9.25 16.33 -15.38
CA GLY A 107 -10.56 15.74 -15.71
C GLY A 107 -11.12 16.18 -17.05
N ASP A 108 -10.83 17.41 -17.48
CA ASP A 108 -11.24 17.93 -18.80
C ASP A 108 -10.35 17.42 -19.95
N VAL A 109 -9.12 16.99 -19.64
CA VAL A 109 -8.21 16.39 -20.62
C VAL A 109 -8.51 14.90 -20.83
N PHE A 110 -9.00 14.23 -19.80
CA PHE A 110 -9.35 12.80 -19.80
C PHE A 110 -10.81 12.58 -19.38
N PRO A 111 -11.80 13.11 -20.13
CA PRO A 111 -13.20 13.11 -19.70
C PRO A 111 -13.80 11.71 -19.59
N GLU A 112 -13.53 10.81 -20.54
CA GLU A 112 -14.02 9.42 -20.51
C GLU A 112 -13.51 8.66 -19.27
N ARG A 113 -12.23 8.86 -18.94
CA ARG A 113 -11.62 8.23 -17.77
C ARG A 113 -12.12 8.82 -16.46
N ARG A 114 -12.34 10.14 -16.42
CA ARG A 114 -13.01 10.83 -15.28
C ARG A 114 -14.39 10.22 -15.05
N ASP A 115 -15.19 10.11 -16.09
CA ASP A 115 -16.58 9.63 -15.99
C ASP A 115 -16.63 8.14 -15.60
N GLU A 116 -15.72 7.31 -16.11
CA GLU A 116 -15.55 5.93 -15.66
C GLU A 116 -15.22 5.87 -14.16
N LEU A 117 -14.24 6.65 -13.69
CA LEU A 117 -13.84 6.67 -12.29
C LEU A 117 -14.94 7.22 -11.37
N VAL A 118 -15.68 8.22 -11.79
CA VAL A 118 -16.87 8.75 -11.09
C VAL A 118 -17.89 7.63 -10.89
N GLY A 119 -18.17 6.84 -11.94
CA GLY A 119 -19.10 5.71 -11.85
C GLY A 119 -18.58 4.55 -11.01
N VAL A 120 -17.30 4.15 -11.18
CA VAL A 120 -16.68 3.03 -10.43
C VAL A 120 -16.60 3.32 -8.93
N LEU A 121 -16.36 4.58 -8.58
CA LEU A 121 -16.17 5.02 -7.19
C LEU A 121 -17.45 5.61 -6.59
N ASP A 122 -18.56 5.64 -7.35
CA ASP A 122 -19.85 6.18 -6.90
C ASP A 122 -19.69 7.59 -6.30
N ILE A 123 -19.16 8.51 -7.12
CA ILE A 123 -18.89 9.90 -6.75
C ILE A 123 -20.01 10.78 -7.30
N ASP A 124 -20.60 11.62 -6.45
CA ASP A 124 -21.42 12.74 -6.90
C ASP A 124 -20.53 13.97 -7.13
N THR A 125 -20.43 14.41 -8.36
CA THR A 125 -19.61 15.57 -8.74
C THR A 125 -20.14 16.90 -8.17
N ALA A 126 -21.39 16.93 -7.69
CA ALA A 126 -21.96 18.08 -6.99
C ALA A 126 -21.52 18.19 -5.51
N TRP A 127 -20.85 17.18 -4.97
CA TRP A 127 -20.37 17.20 -3.59
C TRP A 127 -19.43 18.37 -3.31
N ARG A 128 -19.47 18.82 -2.04
CA ARG A 128 -18.53 19.80 -1.48
C ARG A 128 -17.65 19.11 -0.44
N MET A 129 -16.34 19.24 -0.56
CA MET A 129 -15.37 18.47 0.22
C MET A 129 -15.47 18.66 1.74
N HIS A 130 -15.95 19.83 2.21
CA HIS A 130 -16.16 20.07 3.64
C HIS A 130 -17.36 19.32 4.21
N ALA A 131 -18.34 18.94 3.36
CA ALA A 131 -19.63 18.36 3.76
C ALA A 131 -19.69 16.83 3.60
N VAL A 132 -18.67 16.20 3.00
CA VAL A 132 -18.64 14.76 2.75
C VAL A 132 -17.93 13.99 3.86
N SER A 133 -18.26 12.70 4.00
CA SER A 133 -17.60 11.75 4.90
C SER A 133 -16.15 11.44 4.50
N ASP A 134 -15.38 10.84 5.38
CA ASP A 134 -14.00 10.44 5.06
C ASP A 134 -13.94 9.35 3.98
N GLY A 135 -14.93 8.45 3.91
CA GLY A 135 -15.05 7.47 2.83
C GLY A 135 -15.31 8.13 1.46
N GLU A 136 -16.21 9.11 1.40
CA GLU A 136 -16.46 9.89 0.17
C GLU A 136 -15.23 10.69 -0.24
N ARG A 137 -14.52 11.33 0.71
CA ARG A 137 -13.22 11.97 0.43
C ARG A 137 -12.21 11.00 -0.15
N ARG A 138 -12.17 9.77 0.36
CA ARG A 138 -11.28 8.73 -0.14
C ARG A 138 -11.60 8.37 -1.59
N ARG A 139 -12.89 8.25 -1.94
CA ARG A 139 -13.32 8.00 -3.32
C ARG A 139 -12.85 9.12 -4.26
N VAL A 140 -13.01 10.37 -3.86
CA VAL A 140 -12.53 11.54 -4.63
C VAL A 140 -11.01 11.52 -4.77
N GLN A 141 -10.26 11.20 -3.71
CA GLN A 141 -8.80 11.04 -3.77
C GLN A 141 -8.38 9.99 -4.79
N LEU A 142 -9.03 8.84 -4.79
CA LEU A 142 -8.74 7.76 -5.74
C LEU A 142 -8.99 8.23 -7.17
N ALA A 143 -10.14 8.86 -7.45
CA ALA A 143 -10.44 9.40 -8.75
C ALA A 143 -9.37 10.42 -9.21
N MET A 144 -9.04 11.40 -8.37
CA MET A 144 -8.02 12.41 -8.68
C MET A 144 -6.66 11.78 -9.02
N GLY A 145 -6.24 10.76 -8.29
CA GLY A 145 -4.95 10.09 -8.52
C GLY A 145 -4.93 9.20 -9.76
N LEU A 146 -6.10 8.81 -10.28
CA LEU A 146 -6.22 7.85 -11.38
C LEU A 146 -6.71 8.47 -12.71
N ILE A 147 -7.16 9.72 -12.71
CA ILE A 147 -7.59 10.44 -13.94
C ILE A 147 -6.46 10.46 -14.97
N ARG A 148 -5.25 10.86 -14.56
CA ARG A 148 -4.10 10.78 -15.46
C ARG A 148 -3.67 9.33 -15.65
N PRO A 149 -3.45 8.87 -16.88
CA PRO A 149 -2.96 7.51 -17.11
C PRO A 149 -1.64 7.29 -16.39
N TRP A 150 -1.62 6.27 -15.55
CA TRP A 150 -0.45 5.81 -14.80
C TRP A 150 0.12 4.53 -15.44
N ARG A 151 1.37 4.24 -15.16
CA ARG A 151 2.08 3.02 -15.58
C ARG A 151 2.45 2.15 -14.39
N VAL A 152 2.79 2.78 -13.28
CA VAL A 152 2.98 2.10 -11.99
C VAL A 152 2.09 2.78 -10.95
N LEU A 153 1.25 1.99 -10.32
CA LEU A 153 0.35 2.43 -9.27
C LEU A 153 0.75 1.78 -7.94
N LEU A 154 1.09 2.60 -6.97
CA LEU A 154 1.49 2.20 -5.64
C LEU A 154 0.39 2.61 -4.66
N LEU A 155 -0.26 1.63 -4.06
CA LEU A 155 -1.40 1.81 -3.15
C LEU A 155 -1.01 1.42 -1.73
N ASP A 156 -1.16 2.34 -0.77
CA ASP A 156 -0.79 2.13 0.63
C ASP A 156 -2.02 2.28 1.53
N GLU A 157 -2.65 1.15 1.88
CA GLU A 157 -3.84 1.03 2.74
C GLU A 157 -5.04 1.90 2.28
N ILE A 158 -5.13 2.21 1.00
CA ILE A 158 -5.99 3.25 0.44
C ILE A 158 -7.49 2.88 0.44
N THR A 159 -7.85 1.61 0.63
CA THR A 159 -9.24 1.15 0.57
C THR A 159 -9.89 0.91 1.94
N VAL A 160 -9.23 1.30 3.02
CA VAL A 160 -9.73 1.11 4.40
C VAL A 160 -11.12 1.75 4.59
N ASP A 161 -11.31 2.93 4.01
CA ASP A 161 -12.55 3.71 4.17
C ASP A 161 -13.60 3.40 3.07
N LEU A 162 -13.34 2.44 2.18
CA LEU A 162 -14.30 2.01 1.16
C LEU A 162 -15.20 0.89 1.70
N ASP A 163 -16.49 0.96 1.43
CA ASP A 163 -17.40 -0.16 1.63
C ASP A 163 -17.06 -1.33 0.69
N VAL A 164 -17.63 -2.51 0.98
CA VAL A 164 -17.33 -3.76 0.27
C VAL A 164 -17.62 -3.67 -1.23
N TRP A 165 -18.71 -2.98 -1.60
CA TRP A 165 -19.13 -2.83 -3.00
C TRP A 165 -18.16 -1.92 -3.75
N SER A 166 -17.92 -0.72 -3.26
CA SER A 166 -17.01 0.26 -3.87
C SER A 166 -15.58 -0.30 -4.00
N ARG A 167 -15.12 -1.05 -2.98
CA ARG A 167 -13.83 -1.76 -3.04
C ARG A 167 -13.81 -2.80 -4.15
N SER A 168 -14.87 -3.60 -4.30
CA SER A 168 -14.98 -4.60 -5.36
C SER A 168 -14.93 -3.97 -6.75
N GLN A 169 -15.69 -2.88 -6.97
CA GLN A 169 -15.69 -2.13 -8.24
C GLN A 169 -14.30 -1.56 -8.55
N PHE A 170 -13.67 -0.96 -7.55
CA PHE A 170 -12.31 -0.40 -7.67
C PHE A 170 -11.27 -1.47 -8.01
N LEU A 171 -11.26 -2.61 -7.33
CA LEU A 171 -10.36 -3.72 -7.63
C LEU A 171 -10.62 -4.31 -9.01
N GLY A 172 -11.89 -4.39 -9.42
CA GLY A 172 -12.29 -4.79 -10.78
C GLY A 172 -11.76 -3.83 -11.85
N PHE A 173 -11.85 -2.51 -11.59
CA PHE A 173 -11.26 -1.48 -12.46
C PHE A 173 -9.75 -1.69 -12.60
N LEU A 174 -9.00 -1.82 -11.51
CA LEU A 174 -7.55 -2.04 -11.56
C LEU A 174 -7.17 -3.33 -12.29
N LYS A 175 -7.98 -4.39 -12.16
CA LYS A 175 -7.79 -5.63 -12.89
C LYS A 175 -7.91 -5.40 -14.39
N ARG A 176 -8.98 -4.76 -14.86
CA ARG A 176 -9.17 -4.42 -16.28
C ARG A 176 -8.03 -3.58 -16.82
N GLU A 177 -7.59 -2.57 -16.07
CA GLU A 177 -6.47 -1.70 -16.44
C GLU A 177 -5.18 -2.50 -16.71
N THR A 178 -4.80 -3.41 -15.82
CA THR A 178 -3.58 -4.21 -15.98
C THR A 178 -3.70 -5.28 -17.06
N GLU A 179 -4.90 -5.71 -17.40
CA GLU A 179 -5.15 -6.65 -18.50
C GLU A 179 -5.18 -5.94 -19.87
N ALA A 180 -5.70 -4.71 -19.92
CA ALA A 180 -5.85 -3.96 -21.17
C ALA A 180 -4.57 -3.24 -21.60
N ARG A 181 -3.76 -2.75 -20.66
CA ARG A 181 -2.57 -1.95 -20.97
C ARG A 181 -1.36 -2.35 -20.12
N GLU A 182 -0.17 -1.92 -20.56
CA GLU A 182 1.07 -2.15 -19.81
C GLU A 182 1.13 -1.24 -18.59
N CYS A 183 0.55 -1.68 -17.49
CA CYS A 183 0.67 -1.01 -16.20
C CYS A 183 0.79 -2.04 -15.07
N THR A 184 1.39 -1.63 -13.96
CA THR A 184 1.71 -2.47 -12.81
C THR A 184 1.12 -1.86 -11.55
N VAL A 185 0.52 -2.70 -10.70
CA VAL A 185 -0.04 -2.29 -9.40
C VAL A 185 0.72 -2.98 -8.28
N VAL A 186 1.17 -2.22 -7.29
CA VAL A 186 1.63 -2.75 -6.00
C VAL A 186 0.72 -2.21 -4.91
N TYR A 187 0.04 -3.10 -4.23
CA TYR A 187 -0.97 -2.75 -3.25
C TYR A 187 -0.63 -3.35 -1.88
N ALA A 188 -0.33 -2.49 -0.92
CA ALA A 188 -0.18 -2.85 0.48
C ALA A 188 -1.54 -2.72 1.18
N THR A 189 -2.01 -3.81 1.78
CA THR A 189 -3.25 -3.83 2.55
C THR A 189 -3.25 -4.95 3.58
N HIS A 190 -3.99 -4.74 4.66
CA HIS A 190 -4.34 -5.77 5.64
C HIS A 190 -5.78 -6.30 5.45
N ILE A 191 -6.56 -5.71 4.52
CA ILE A 191 -7.93 -6.13 4.22
C ILE A 191 -7.91 -7.05 3.02
N LEU A 192 -8.25 -8.32 3.23
CA LEU A 192 -8.17 -9.36 2.22
C LEU A 192 -9.50 -9.64 1.51
N ASP A 193 -10.57 -8.97 1.93
CA ASP A 193 -11.90 -9.11 1.31
C ASP A 193 -11.84 -8.70 -0.18
N ASN A 194 -12.50 -9.46 -1.03
CA ASN A 194 -12.57 -9.28 -2.48
C ASN A 194 -11.21 -9.41 -3.21
N LEU A 195 -10.15 -9.88 -2.54
CA LEU A 195 -8.84 -10.09 -3.16
C LEU A 195 -8.60 -11.52 -3.63
N SER A 196 -9.53 -12.45 -3.42
CA SER A 196 -9.42 -13.82 -3.91
C SER A 196 -9.31 -13.82 -5.45
N GLY A 197 -8.22 -14.38 -5.99
CA GLY A 197 -7.96 -14.40 -7.44
C GLY A 197 -7.64 -13.05 -8.10
N TRP A 198 -7.52 -11.97 -7.32
CA TRP A 198 -7.14 -10.66 -7.83
C TRP A 198 -5.62 -10.51 -8.04
N PRO A 199 -4.74 -10.88 -7.09
CA PRO A 199 -3.31 -10.71 -7.25
C PRO A 199 -2.73 -11.71 -8.25
N THR A 200 -1.75 -11.26 -9.01
CA THR A 200 -0.88 -12.10 -9.83
C THR A 200 0.37 -12.52 -9.06
N HIS A 201 0.81 -11.67 -8.13
CA HIS A 201 2.00 -11.87 -7.30
C HIS A 201 1.71 -11.54 -5.84
N LEU A 202 2.39 -12.23 -4.95
CA LEU A 202 2.38 -11.96 -3.51
C LEU A 202 3.81 -11.64 -3.06
N VAL A 203 3.94 -10.71 -2.13
CA VAL A 203 5.20 -10.37 -1.46
C VAL A 203 4.93 -10.33 0.04
N HIS A 204 5.58 -11.21 0.79
CA HIS A 204 5.54 -11.24 2.25
C HIS A 204 6.71 -10.46 2.84
N MET A 205 6.41 -9.42 3.61
CA MET A 205 7.39 -8.60 4.30
C MET A 205 7.34 -8.79 5.81
N HIS A 206 8.50 -8.94 6.43
CA HIS A 206 8.66 -9.02 7.88
C HIS A 206 9.94 -8.29 8.33
N LEU A 207 9.85 -7.45 9.36
CA LEU A 207 10.99 -6.71 9.96
C LEU A 207 11.89 -6.02 8.93
N GLY A 208 11.30 -5.39 7.92
CA GLY A 208 12.03 -4.67 6.87
C GLY A 208 12.66 -5.56 5.80
N MET A 209 12.39 -6.86 5.79
CA MET A 209 12.87 -7.82 4.80
C MET A 209 11.72 -8.42 4.00
N VAL A 210 12.03 -8.92 2.80
CA VAL A 210 11.15 -9.82 2.05
C VAL A 210 11.48 -11.25 2.45
N LYS A 211 10.52 -11.92 3.07
CA LYS A 211 10.64 -13.34 3.46
C LYS A 211 10.39 -14.25 2.27
N GLU A 212 9.33 -13.94 1.52
CA GLU A 212 8.88 -14.75 0.40
C GLU A 212 8.18 -13.86 -0.63
N TRP A 213 8.34 -14.18 -1.91
CA TRP A 213 7.60 -13.56 -2.99
C TRP A 213 7.51 -14.46 -4.21
N GLY A 214 6.46 -14.30 -5.01
CA GLY A 214 6.29 -15.10 -6.22
C GLY A 214 4.90 -14.97 -6.82
N LEU A 215 4.61 -15.87 -7.79
CA LEU A 215 3.30 -15.98 -8.40
C LEU A 215 2.26 -16.41 -7.36
N ALA A 216 1.16 -15.66 -7.26
CA ALA A 216 0.07 -15.95 -6.32
C ALA A 216 -0.50 -17.37 -6.52
N GLU A 217 -0.68 -17.78 -7.78
CA GLU A 217 -1.20 -19.12 -8.10
C GLU A 217 -0.30 -20.24 -7.54
N GLY A 218 1.02 -20.11 -7.68
CA GLY A 218 1.98 -21.08 -7.15
C GLY A 218 1.97 -21.17 -5.63
N MET A 219 1.96 -20.00 -4.97
CA MET A 219 1.96 -19.93 -3.50
C MET A 219 0.65 -20.43 -2.88
N LEU A 220 -0.47 -20.31 -3.59
CA LEU A 220 -1.78 -20.75 -3.13
C LEU A 220 -2.07 -22.24 -3.42
N LYS A 221 -1.39 -22.87 -4.39
CA LYS A 221 -1.55 -24.30 -4.73
C LYS A 221 -1.13 -25.22 -3.60
N GLY A 222 -0.09 -24.90 -2.86
CA GLY A 222 0.40 -25.71 -1.73
C GLY A 222 -0.57 -25.83 -0.55
N LEU A 223 -1.63 -25.01 -0.51
CA LEU A 223 -2.62 -25.01 0.57
C LEU A 223 -3.83 -25.94 0.31
N GLU A 224 -3.92 -26.57 -0.86
CA GLU A 224 -5.05 -27.46 -1.18
C GLU A 224 -4.98 -28.80 -0.44
N GLU A 225 -3.78 -29.26 -0.06
CA GLU A 225 -3.54 -30.57 0.54
C GLU A 225 -3.66 -30.60 2.08
N GLU A 226 -3.65 -29.44 2.75
CA GLU A 226 -3.70 -29.36 4.22
C GLU A 226 -5.08 -29.07 4.82
N GLU A 227 -6.17 -29.29 4.11
CA GLU A 227 -7.55 -28.99 4.57
C GLU A 227 -8.04 -29.77 5.78
N SER A 228 -7.25 -30.60 6.42
CA SER A 228 -7.71 -31.41 7.54
C SER A 228 -7.40 -30.83 8.92
N ASN A 229 -8.46 -30.28 9.53
CA ASN A 229 -8.74 -30.35 10.98
C ASN A 229 -7.95 -29.51 12.01
N LYS A 230 -7.15 -28.51 11.68
CA LYS A 230 -6.48 -27.69 12.68
C LYS A 230 -6.85 -26.21 12.57
N GLY A 231 -7.88 -25.78 13.28
CA GLY A 231 -8.25 -24.38 13.40
C GLY A 231 -9.63 -24.23 14.05
N TRP A 232 -9.88 -23.08 14.70
CA TRP A 232 -11.22 -22.78 15.20
C TRP A 232 -12.18 -22.48 14.05
N GLU A 233 -13.50 -22.59 14.27
CA GLU A 233 -14.50 -22.52 13.18
C GLU A 233 -14.43 -21.23 12.34
N GLY A 234 -14.03 -20.09 12.91
CA GLY A 234 -13.86 -18.83 12.18
C GLY A 234 -12.71 -18.84 11.17
N GLU A 235 -11.72 -19.73 11.30
CA GLU A 235 -10.64 -19.87 10.31
C GLU A 235 -11.08 -20.67 9.09
N ARG A 236 -12.09 -21.53 9.22
CA ARG A 236 -12.61 -22.39 8.13
C ARG A 236 -13.32 -21.60 7.02
N GLY A 237 -13.80 -20.38 7.31
CA GLY A 237 -14.43 -19.50 6.32
C GLY A 237 -13.47 -18.64 5.52
N ASN A 238 -12.16 -18.65 5.83
CA ASN A 238 -11.18 -17.82 5.14
C ASN A 238 -10.90 -18.33 3.72
N SER A 239 -10.75 -17.38 2.79
CA SER A 239 -10.24 -17.70 1.45
C SER A 239 -8.83 -18.31 1.54
N ARG A 240 -8.38 -19.02 0.47
CA ARG A 240 -7.00 -19.55 0.40
C ARG A 240 -5.96 -18.46 0.68
N LEU A 241 -6.16 -17.26 0.12
CA LEU A 241 -5.32 -16.10 0.39
C LEU A 241 -5.35 -15.73 1.88
N GLY A 242 -6.53 -15.70 2.50
CA GLY A 242 -6.67 -15.40 3.93
C GLY A 242 -5.93 -16.40 4.81
N ARG A 243 -5.98 -17.69 4.48
CA ARG A 243 -5.25 -18.76 5.21
C ARG A 243 -3.74 -18.61 5.09
N LEU A 244 -3.22 -18.36 3.88
CA LEU A 244 -1.80 -18.11 3.65
C LEU A 244 -1.31 -16.93 4.48
N VAL A 245 -2.01 -15.80 4.38
CA VAL A 245 -1.64 -14.58 5.10
C VAL A 245 -1.70 -14.78 6.62
N LEU A 246 -2.71 -15.49 7.10
CA LEU A 246 -2.82 -15.81 8.53
C LEU A 246 -1.65 -16.67 9.02
N GLY A 247 -1.21 -17.65 8.21
CA GLY A 247 -0.02 -18.45 8.46
C GLY A 247 1.22 -17.58 8.61
N TRP A 248 1.50 -16.74 7.62
CA TRP A 248 2.62 -15.80 7.66
C TRP A 248 2.62 -14.89 8.87
N LEU A 249 1.46 -14.31 9.21
CA LEU A 249 1.36 -13.40 10.36
C LEU A 249 1.52 -14.13 11.70
N LYS A 250 1.13 -15.40 11.80
CA LYS A 250 1.39 -16.24 12.98
C LYS A 250 2.88 -16.53 13.16
N GLU A 251 3.57 -16.89 12.07
CA GLU A 251 5.02 -17.11 12.07
C GLU A 251 5.79 -15.81 12.41
N ASP A 252 5.41 -14.69 11.79
CA ASP A 252 5.95 -13.36 12.07
C ASP A 252 5.82 -12.97 13.54
N LEU A 253 4.66 -13.28 14.15
CA LEU A 253 4.42 -13.00 15.55
C LEU A 253 5.30 -13.85 16.47
N GLN A 254 5.50 -15.13 16.13
CA GLN A 254 6.38 -16.03 16.89
C GLN A 254 7.84 -15.58 16.78
N GLU A 255 8.32 -15.23 15.58
CA GLU A 255 9.68 -14.75 15.36
C GLU A 255 9.96 -13.41 16.08
N ARG A 256 9.04 -12.47 15.99
CA ARG A 256 9.17 -11.16 16.65
C ARG A 256 9.06 -11.23 18.17
N GLY A 257 8.27 -12.14 18.69
CA GLY A 257 7.89 -12.20 20.11
C GLY A 257 6.91 -11.07 20.52
N PRO A 258 6.54 -11.01 21.82
CA PRO A 258 5.63 -10.01 22.36
C PRO A 258 6.18 -8.58 22.23
N ARG A 259 5.36 -7.62 21.82
CA ARG A 259 5.74 -6.19 21.70
C ARG A 259 6.29 -5.60 23.01
N SER A 260 5.82 -6.06 24.15
CA SER A 260 6.27 -5.60 25.47
C SER A 260 7.77 -5.82 25.74
N GLN A 261 8.45 -6.67 24.98
CA GLN A 261 9.90 -6.89 25.10
C GLN A 261 10.73 -5.91 24.26
N HIS A 262 10.15 -5.28 23.25
CA HIS A 262 10.83 -4.35 22.35
C HIS A 262 10.57 -2.88 22.65
N GLU A 263 9.58 -2.57 23.47
CA GLU A 263 9.22 -1.19 23.84
C GLU A 263 10.01 -0.63 25.04
N ARG A 264 10.85 -1.43 25.67
CA ARG A 264 11.75 -0.98 26.72
C ARG A 264 13.14 -0.75 26.13
N GLY A 265 13.42 0.50 25.73
CA GLY A 265 14.81 0.91 25.54
C GLY A 265 15.63 0.70 26.82
N PRO A 266 16.97 0.68 26.76
CA PRO A 266 17.85 0.34 27.89
C PRO A 266 17.70 1.22 29.14
N GLU A 267 16.88 2.26 29.12
CA GLU A 267 16.72 3.25 30.20
C GLU A 267 15.25 3.55 30.62
N GLY A 268 14.33 2.58 30.46
CA GLY A 268 12.99 2.74 31.04
C GLY A 268 12.08 3.79 30.40
N TRP A 269 12.31 4.17 29.14
CA TRP A 269 11.48 5.10 28.40
C TRP A 269 10.18 4.44 27.96
N THR A 270 9.04 4.97 28.41
CA THR A 270 7.73 4.57 27.95
C THR A 270 7.31 5.43 26.77
N TYR A 271 7.07 4.82 25.62
CA TYR A 271 6.50 5.48 24.44
C TYR A 271 4.98 5.49 24.56
N SER A 272 4.36 6.67 24.60
CA SER A 272 2.91 6.78 24.45
C SER A 272 2.57 6.91 22.98
N VAL A 273 1.85 5.95 22.44
CA VAL A 273 1.20 6.07 21.13
C VAL A 273 -0.01 6.99 21.30
N THR A 274 0.18 8.29 21.11
CA THR A 274 -0.94 9.21 20.92
C THR A 274 -1.40 9.07 19.48
N GLY A 275 -2.67 8.72 19.31
CA GLY A 275 -3.30 8.46 18.02
C GLY A 275 -3.30 9.67 17.09
N ILE A 276 -3.45 9.34 15.80
CA ILE A 276 -3.75 10.20 14.66
C ILE A 276 -2.57 11.05 14.18
N GLY A 277 -1.81 10.50 13.22
CA GLY A 277 -1.02 11.27 12.28
C GLY A 277 0.44 11.46 12.62
N GLY A 278 1.29 10.63 12.03
CA GLY A 278 2.72 10.85 11.93
C GLY A 278 3.50 10.46 13.19
N TYR A 279 4.56 9.69 12.99
CA TYR A 279 5.53 9.40 14.05
C TYR A 279 6.25 10.69 14.44
N GLY A 280 5.72 11.40 15.44
CA GLY A 280 6.38 12.46 16.15
C GLY A 280 6.75 11.96 17.55
N PHE A 281 8.03 11.79 17.82
CA PHE A 281 8.52 11.47 19.14
C PHE A 281 8.65 12.77 19.96
N GLU A 282 7.82 12.95 20.98
CA GLU A 282 8.14 13.88 22.06
C GLU A 282 8.71 13.09 23.24
N PRO A 283 9.98 13.30 23.60
CA PRO A 283 10.54 12.68 24.79
C PRO A 283 9.94 13.36 26.04
N LYS A 284 9.21 12.60 26.85
CA LYS A 284 8.91 13.03 28.22
C LYS A 284 10.17 12.83 29.05
N GLY A 285 10.72 13.92 29.56
CA GLY A 285 11.84 13.89 30.51
C GLY A 285 11.52 13.11 31.77
N PRO A 286 12.54 12.73 32.57
CA PRO A 286 12.37 11.97 33.79
C PRO A 286 11.48 12.75 34.77
N PRO A 287 10.69 12.05 35.62
CA PRO A 287 9.90 12.71 36.65
C PRO A 287 10.84 13.47 37.58
N ALA A 288 10.49 14.75 37.87
CA ALA A 288 11.19 15.56 38.84
C ALA A 288 11.23 14.83 40.18
N SER A 289 12.43 14.55 40.66
CA SER A 289 12.66 14.03 42.01
C SER A 289 12.20 15.09 43.02
N GLY A 290 11.10 14.77 43.72
CA GLY A 290 10.70 15.42 44.95
C GLY A 290 11.28 14.68 46.14
#